data_461b3091e6e117b5777930b0630a43d5
#
_entry.id   461b3091e6e117b5777930b0630a43d5
#
_cell.length_a   1.000
_cell.length_b   1.000
_cell.length_c   1.000
_cell.angle_alpha   90.00
_cell.angle_beta   90.00
_cell.angle_gamma   90.00
#
_symmetry.space_group_name_H-M   'P 1'
#
loop_
_entity.id
_entity.type
_entity.pdbx_description
1 polymer ?
#
loop_
_entity_poly.entity_id
_entity_poly.type
_entity_poly.pdbx_seq_one_letter_code
_entity_poly.pdbx_strand_id
1 'polypeptide(L)'
;MKSVFLTYVLLLLFLLSTTISTSVISEEGENIFLEEEVIITVDSTNLQFSPSEVTITEGDTVRFFWQGQLLAHNAVEKNGIFDSGDPERDVDYSFKFEVGTNGTYDFVCEPHESANMVGKIIVSPIIVTEEEEKKEDKSVPGFSMMLLVTSLIAGAIVSRRAEDGNF
;
A
#
# COMPACT_ATOMS: atom_id res chain seq x y z
N MET A 1 8.03 -57.88 -28.44
CA MET A 1 7.46 -57.49 -27.15
C MET A 1 8.31 -56.46 -26.39
N LYS A 2 9.63 -56.59 -26.35
CA LYS A 2 10.52 -55.64 -25.59
C LYS A 2 10.53 -54.22 -26.21
N SER A 3 10.39 -54.10 -27.55
CA SER A 3 10.39 -52.78 -28.22
C SER A 3 9.16 -51.94 -27.95
N VAL A 4 7.98 -52.55 -27.88
CA VAL A 4 6.71 -51.88 -27.65
C VAL A 4 6.60 -51.40 -26.17
N PHE A 5 7.18 -52.15 -25.23
CA PHE A 5 7.21 -51.79 -23.83
C PHE A 5 8.07 -50.53 -23.59
N LEU A 6 9.24 -50.47 -24.28
CA LEU A 6 10.14 -49.31 -24.17
C LEU A 6 9.53 -48.03 -24.73
N THR A 7 8.77 -48.12 -25.85
CA THR A 7 8.06 -46.96 -26.41
C THR A 7 6.93 -46.48 -25.49
N TYR A 8 6.19 -47.40 -24.82
CA TYR A 8 5.18 -47.02 -23.84
C TYR A 8 5.73 -46.36 -22.60
N VAL A 9 6.87 -46.84 -22.10
CA VAL A 9 7.54 -46.21 -20.93
C VAL A 9 8.05 -44.82 -21.26
N LEU A 10 8.61 -44.60 -22.45
CA LEU A 10 9.05 -43.28 -22.94
C LEU A 10 7.87 -42.32 -23.12
N LEU A 11 6.72 -42.83 -23.63
CA LEU A 11 5.52 -42.02 -23.78
C LEU A 11 4.91 -41.63 -22.42
N LEU A 12 4.93 -42.55 -21.43
CA LEU A 12 4.45 -42.28 -20.08
C LEU A 12 5.35 -41.28 -19.34
N LEU A 13 6.67 -41.34 -19.50
CA LEU A 13 7.60 -40.34 -18.99
C LEU A 13 7.43 -38.96 -19.61
N PHE A 14 7.02 -38.90 -20.89
CA PHE A 14 6.74 -37.64 -21.57
C PHE A 14 5.41 -36.99 -21.13
N LEU A 15 4.44 -37.81 -20.73
CA LEU A 15 3.14 -37.34 -20.19
C LEU A 15 3.23 -36.90 -18.73
N LEU A 16 4.30 -37.28 -18.01
CA LEU A 16 4.50 -36.86 -16.62
C LEU A 16 5.26 -35.53 -16.48
N SER A 17 5.67 -34.92 -17.62
CA SER A 17 6.16 -33.55 -17.63
C SER A 17 4.99 -32.56 -17.56
N THR A 18 4.17 -32.71 -16.53
CA THR A 18 3.16 -31.70 -16.19
C THR A 18 3.86 -30.38 -15.90
N THR A 19 3.53 -29.40 -16.69
CA THR A 19 3.86 -28.00 -16.50
C THR A 19 3.64 -27.62 -15.04
N ILE A 20 4.74 -27.43 -14.28
CA ILE A 20 4.70 -26.69 -13.05
C ILE A 20 4.40 -25.26 -13.46
N SER A 21 3.13 -24.91 -13.44
CA SER A 21 2.71 -23.52 -13.54
C SER A 21 3.12 -22.88 -12.22
N THR A 22 4.31 -22.30 -12.16
CA THR A 22 4.66 -21.37 -11.10
C THR A 22 3.77 -20.17 -11.28
N SER A 23 2.67 -20.11 -10.53
CA SER A 23 1.99 -18.85 -10.27
C SER A 23 3.00 -17.97 -9.54
N VAL A 24 3.55 -17.01 -10.25
CA VAL A 24 4.22 -15.88 -9.61
C VAL A 24 3.09 -15.15 -8.88
N ILE A 25 3.02 -15.36 -7.57
CA ILE A 25 2.29 -14.47 -6.68
C ILE A 25 3.14 -13.20 -6.73
N SER A 26 2.72 -12.20 -7.50
CA SER A 26 3.14 -10.84 -7.28
C SER A 26 2.60 -10.47 -5.90
N GLU A 27 3.46 -10.44 -4.89
CA GLU A 27 3.19 -9.63 -3.71
C GLU A 27 3.14 -8.20 -4.23
N GLU A 28 1.94 -7.71 -4.54
CA GLU A 28 1.70 -6.28 -4.56
C GLU A 28 2.06 -5.83 -3.14
N GLY A 29 3.15 -5.08 -3.02
CA GLY A 29 3.54 -4.44 -1.78
C GLY A 29 2.42 -3.48 -1.41
N GLU A 30 1.48 -3.96 -0.61
CA GLU A 30 0.47 -3.13 0.02
C GLU A 30 1.25 -2.20 0.94
N ASN A 31 1.38 -0.93 0.55
CA ASN A 31 1.89 0.11 1.43
C ASN A 31 0.92 0.21 2.61
N ILE A 32 1.22 -0.52 3.67
CA ILE A 32 0.46 -0.46 4.92
C ILE A 32 0.81 0.88 5.55
N PHE A 33 0.00 1.90 5.30
CA PHE A 33 0.02 3.13 6.08
C PHE A 33 -0.56 2.80 7.44
N LEU A 34 0.25 2.93 8.50
CA LEU A 34 -0.25 2.82 9.86
C LEU A 34 -0.97 4.13 10.18
N GLU A 35 -2.29 4.07 10.25
CA GLU A 35 -3.10 5.18 10.76
C GLU A 35 -2.82 5.36 12.24
N GLU A 36 -2.50 6.59 12.67
CA GLU A 36 -2.28 6.94 14.06
C GLU A 36 -3.49 7.70 14.62
N GLU A 37 -3.80 7.48 15.91
CA GLU A 37 -4.78 8.28 16.64
C GLU A 37 -4.06 9.17 17.65
N VAL A 38 -4.22 10.49 17.52
CA VAL A 38 -3.69 11.48 18.46
C VAL A 38 -4.83 12.01 19.34
N ILE A 39 -4.68 11.91 20.67
CA ILE A 39 -5.69 12.37 21.62
C ILE A 39 -5.36 13.79 22.11
N ILE A 40 -6.34 14.68 22.00
CA ILE A 40 -6.32 16.03 22.59
C ILE A 40 -7.35 16.08 23.70
N THR A 41 -6.92 16.48 24.89
CA THR A 41 -7.80 16.70 26.05
C THR A 41 -7.83 18.18 26.43
N VAL A 42 -8.54 18.53 27.52
CA VAL A 42 -8.63 19.89 28.03
C VAL A 42 -8.13 20.01 29.47
N ASP A 43 -7.52 21.12 29.77
CA ASP A 43 -7.24 21.58 31.16
C ASP A 43 -8.19 22.71 31.50
N SER A 44 -9.27 22.40 32.23
CA SER A 44 -10.28 23.38 32.66
C SER A 44 -9.74 24.42 33.63
N THR A 45 -8.61 24.17 34.31
CA THR A 45 -8.02 25.11 35.25
C THR A 45 -7.30 26.23 34.52
N ASN A 46 -6.56 25.91 33.49
CA ASN A 46 -5.80 26.85 32.70
C ASN A 46 -6.50 27.26 31.40
N LEU A 47 -7.66 26.70 31.07
CA LEU A 47 -8.43 26.90 29.84
C LEU A 47 -7.56 26.65 28.61
N GLN A 48 -7.03 25.42 28.52
CA GLN A 48 -6.13 25.02 27.42
C GLN A 48 -6.46 23.64 26.89
N PHE A 49 -6.22 23.44 25.61
CA PHE A 49 -6.13 22.10 25.03
C PHE A 49 -4.77 21.47 25.39
N SER A 50 -4.74 20.16 25.57
CA SER A 50 -3.52 19.44 25.92
C SER A 50 -3.39 18.13 25.12
N PRO A 51 -2.43 18.09 24.16
CA PRO A 51 -1.59 19.19 23.69
C PRO A 51 -2.39 20.26 22.94
N SER A 52 -1.88 21.50 22.90
CA SER A 52 -2.50 22.60 22.15
C SER A 52 -2.04 22.67 20.69
N GLU A 53 -0.97 21.98 20.33
CA GLU A 53 -0.49 21.82 18.96
C GLU A 53 -0.06 20.38 18.73
N VAL A 54 -0.49 19.80 17.60
CA VAL A 54 -0.12 18.46 17.15
C VAL A 54 0.27 18.48 15.69
N THR A 55 1.22 17.61 15.33
CA THR A 55 1.55 17.33 13.93
C THR A 55 1.21 15.88 13.65
N ILE A 56 0.43 15.65 12.62
CA ILE A 56 -0.03 14.34 12.14
C ILE A 56 0.24 14.20 10.64
N THR A 57 -0.04 13.04 10.09
CA THR A 57 0.02 12.76 8.65
C THR A 57 -1.39 12.57 8.10
N GLU A 58 -1.60 12.84 6.84
CA GLU A 58 -2.84 12.47 6.14
C GLU A 58 -3.17 11.01 6.37
N GLY A 59 -4.43 10.69 6.66
CA GLY A 59 -4.89 9.37 7.08
C GLY A 59 -5.06 9.23 8.59
N ASP A 60 -4.35 10.02 9.40
CA ASP A 60 -4.43 9.95 10.86
C ASP A 60 -5.75 10.55 11.39
N THR A 61 -6.05 10.18 12.63
CA THR A 61 -7.24 10.61 13.36
C THR A 61 -6.85 11.46 14.56
N VAL A 62 -7.53 12.58 14.75
CA VAL A 62 -7.47 13.34 16.01
C VAL A 62 -8.74 13.08 16.80
N ARG A 63 -8.57 12.64 18.06
CA ARG A 63 -9.66 12.40 18.98
C ARG A 63 -9.64 13.44 20.10
N PHE A 64 -10.69 14.23 20.18
CA PHE A 64 -10.96 15.14 21.27
C PHE A 64 -11.67 14.38 22.37
N PHE A 65 -10.96 14.14 23.48
CA PHE A 65 -11.47 13.31 24.56
C PHE A 65 -11.24 13.94 25.93
N TRP A 66 -12.32 14.18 26.66
CA TRP A 66 -12.29 14.59 28.06
C TRP A 66 -13.54 14.15 28.81
N GLN A 67 -13.44 13.98 30.12
CA GLN A 67 -14.54 13.57 30.98
C GLN A 67 -14.46 14.29 32.32
N GLY A 68 -15.64 14.57 32.90
CA GLY A 68 -15.77 15.13 34.26
C GLY A 68 -15.14 16.51 34.44
N GLN A 69 -15.05 17.31 33.37
CA GLN A 69 -14.44 18.62 33.40
C GLN A 69 -15.22 19.60 34.29
N LEU A 70 -14.52 20.55 34.93
CA LEU A 70 -15.15 21.58 35.74
C LEU A 70 -16.04 22.51 34.92
N LEU A 71 -15.59 22.87 33.73
CA LEU A 71 -16.30 23.70 32.77
C LEU A 71 -16.66 22.88 31.48
N ALA A 72 -17.63 23.35 30.78
CA ALA A 72 -18.00 22.78 29.50
C ALA A 72 -17.07 23.32 28.37
N HIS A 73 -16.61 22.43 27.51
CA HIS A 73 -15.69 22.73 26.41
C HIS A 73 -16.17 22.07 25.12
N ASN A 74 -15.77 22.65 23.98
CA ASN A 74 -15.83 22.02 22.66
C ASN A 74 -14.57 22.28 21.87
N ALA A 75 -14.47 21.71 20.68
CA ALA A 75 -13.38 21.92 19.73
C ALA A 75 -13.97 22.17 18.35
N VAL A 76 -13.87 23.41 17.87
CA VAL A 76 -14.44 23.84 16.60
C VAL A 76 -13.35 24.44 15.72
N GLU A 77 -13.17 23.88 14.52
CA GLU A 77 -12.21 24.42 13.56
C GLU A 77 -12.75 25.70 12.92
N LYS A 78 -11.89 26.72 12.76
CA LYS A 78 -12.30 28.08 12.37
C LYS A 78 -12.99 28.20 11.01
N ASN A 79 -12.73 27.26 10.09
CA ASN A 79 -13.35 27.22 8.78
C ASN A 79 -14.46 26.15 8.67
N GLY A 80 -14.79 25.47 9.78
CA GLY A 80 -15.86 24.49 9.86
C GLY A 80 -15.51 23.12 9.30
N ILE A 81 -14.23 22.76 9.28
CA ILE A 81 -13.78 21.43 8.81
C ILE A 81 -14.20 20.35 9.80
N PHE A 82 -14.13 20.66 11.10
CA PHE A 82 -14.64 19.79 12.16
C PHE A 82 -15.27 20.60 13.30
N ASP A 83 -16.20 19.96 14.00
CA ASP A 83 -16.93 20.53 15.11
C ASP A 83 -17.34 19.40 16.06
N SER A 84 -16.91 19.46 17.31
CA SER A 84 -17.27 18.47 18.34
C SER A 84 -18.66 18.65 18.92
N GLY A 85 -19.42 19.63 18.43
CA GLY A 85 -20.76 19.97 18.87
C GLY A 85 -20.82 21.00 19.99
N ASP A 86 -21.96 21.06 20.67
CA ASP A 86 -22.18 21.97 21.79
C ASP A 86 -21.16 21.75 22.90
N PRO A 87 -20.77 22.81 23.65
CA PRO A 87 -19.84 22.68 24.76
C PRO A 87 -20.35 21.74 25.86
N GLU A 88 -19.61 20.70 26.17
CA GLU A 88 -19.94 19.68 27.18
C GLU A 88 -18.78 19.40 28.13
N ARG A 89 -19.09 18.83 29.31
CA ARG A 89 -18.09 18.42 30.30
C ARG A 89 -17.45 17.06 30.00
N ASP A 90 -18.10 16.31 29.13
CA ASP A 90 -17.70 14.99 28.66
C ASP A 90 -17.82 15.00 27.14
N VAL A 91 -16.70 14.84 26.43
CA VAL A 91 -16.65 14.79 24.97
C VAL A 91 -15.81 13.59 24.53
N ASP A 92 -16.29 12.92 23.51
CA ASP A 92 -15.58 11.87 22.80
C ASP A 92 -15.90 12.03 21.31
N TYR A 93 -15.06 12.80 20.61
CA TYR A 93 -15.25 13.16 19.21
C TYR A 93 -13.95 12.90 18.44
N SER A 94 -14.05 12.15 17.33
CA SER A 94 -12.91 11.84 16.47
C SER A 94 -13.12 12.41 15.07
N PHE A 95 -12.06 12.98 14.52
CA PHE A 95 -12.03 13.47 13.14
C PHE A 95 -10.82 12.90 12.41
N LYS A 96 -11.07 12.21 11.28
CA LYS A 96 -10.03 11.64 10.42
C LYS A 96 -9.66 12.65 9.32
N PHE A 97 -8.36 12.89 9.16
CA PHE A 97 -7.83 13.73 8.10
C PHE A 97 -7.51 12.87 6.88
N GLU A 98 -8.42 12.88 5.90
CA GLU A 98 -8.29 12.07 4.68
C GLU A 98 -7.08 12.48 3.84
N VAL A 99 -6.63 11.58 2.95
CA VAL A 99 -5.56 11.86 2.00
C VAL A 99 -5.95 13.04 1.09
N GLY A 100 -5.06 14.02 0.93
CA GLY A 100 -5.31 15.26 0.20
C GLY A 100 -5.77 16.43 1.09
N THR A 101 -5.78 16.23 2.43
CA THR A 101 -6.16 17.28 3.38
C THR A 101 -4.97 17.87 4.15
N ASN A 102 -3.77 17.76 3.60
CA ASN A 102 -2.60 18.38 4.22
C ASN A 102 -2.79 19.90 4.38
N GLY A 103 -2.35 20.43 5.52
CA GLY A 103 -2.55 21.84 5.83
C GLY A 103 -2.43 22.15 7.32
N THR A 104 -2.85 23.36 7.68
CA THR A 104 -2.90 23.81 9.08
C THR A 104 -4.33 24.16 9.44
N TYR A 105 -4.81 23.60 10.57
CA TYR A 105 -6.16 23.73 11.05
C TYR A 105 -6.14 24.34 12.45
N ASP A 106 -6.54 25.61 12.54
CA ASP A 106 -6.70 26.31 13.80
C ASP A 106 -8.09 26.03 14.36
N PHE A 107 -8.18 25.68 15.63
CA PHE A 107 -9.44 25.43 16.32
C PHE A 107 -9.52 26.14 17.67
N VAL A 108 -10.74 26.31 18.17
CA VAL A 108 -11.02 27.03 19.40
C VAL A 108 -12.00 26.26 20.27
N CYS A 109 -12.01 26.57 21.58
CA CYS A 109 -13.13 26.29 22.44
C CYS A 109 -14.03 27.53 22.44
N GLU A 110 -15.22 27.45 21.83
CA GLU A 110 -16.08 28.62 21.63
C GLU A 110 -16.35 29.42 22.91
N PRO A 111 -16.78 28.83 24.05
CA PRO A 111 -17.03 29.60 25.28
C PRO A 111 -15.79 30.23 25.89
N HIS A 112 -14.60 29.77 25.49
CA HIS A 112 -13.34 30.21 26.11
C HIS A 112 -12.34 30.81 25.11
N GLU A 113 -12.78 31.12 23.89
CA GLU A 113 -11.93 31.74 22.86
C GLU A 113 -11.34 33.07 23.32
N SER A 114 -12.15 33.90 24.02
CA SER A 114 -11.70 35.16 24.60
C SER A 114 -10.61 35.01 25.68
N ALA A 115 -10.51 33.83 26.30
CA ALA A 115 -9.45 33.45 27.22
C ALA A 115 -8.25 32.81 26.50
N ASN A 116 -8.22 32.85 25.14
CA ASN A 116 -7.19 32.25 24.30
C ASN A 116 -7.11 30.72 24.42
N MET A 117 -8.24 30.05 24.64
CA MET A 117 -8.32 28.59 24.57
C MET A 117 -8.41 28.16 23.09
N VAL A 118 -7.25 28.06 22.47
CA VAL A 118 -7.07 27.76 21.04
C VAL A 118 -6.12 26.58 20.86
N GLY A 119 -6.20 25.90 19.72
CA GLY A 119 -5.29 24.85 19.35
C GLY A 119 -5.00 24.83 17.85
N LYS A 120 -4.06 23.98 17.45
CA LYS A 120 -3.61 23.84 16.08
C LYS A 120 -3.30 22.39 15.74
N ILE A 121 -3.74 21.95 14.57
CA ILE A 121 -3.37 20.68 13.97
C ILE A 121 -2.61 20.97 12.68
N ILE A 122 -1.40 20.42 12.54
CA ILE A 122 -0.59 20.48 11.33
C ILE A 122 -0.66 19.10 10.69
N VAL A 123 -1.22 19.02 9.49
CA VAL A 123 -1.35 17.78 8.71
C VAL A 123 -0.29 17.76 7.63
N SER A 124 0.64 16.82 7.72
CA SER A 124 1.68 16.58 6.72
C SER A 124 1.17 15.67 5.61
N PRO A 125 1.61 15.86 4.36
CA PRO A 125 1.23 14.96 3.27
C PRO A 125 1.85 13.57 3.46
N ILE A 126 1.14 12.52 3.02
CA ILE A 126 1.71 11.18 2.86
C ILE A 126 2.72 11.23 1.71
N ILE A 127 3.97 10.84 2.00
CA ILE A 127 4.99 10.64 0.96
C ILE A 127 4.89 9.18 0.51
N VAL A 128 4.17 8.92 -0.57
CA VAL A 128 4.23 7.65 -1.27
C VAL A 128 5.57 7.61 -2.01
N THR A 129 6.56 6.95 -1.46
CA THR A 129 7.78 6.64 -2.21
C THR A 129 7.40 5.51 -3.18
N GLU A 130 7.07 5.87 -4.43
CA GLU A 130 7.10 4.89 -5.50
C GLU A 130 8.56 4.41 -5.59
N GLU A 131 8.85 3.24 -5.06
CA GLU A 131 10.06 2.52 -5.45
C GLU A 131 9.87 2.24 -6.94
N GLU A 132 10.57 3.01 -7.79
CA GLU A 132 10.70 2.66 -9.20
C GLU A 132 11.22 1.22 -9.23
N GLU A 133 10.32 0.26 -9.48
CA GLU A 133 10.73 -1.07 -9.91
C GLU A 133 11.63 -0.84 -11.12
N LYS A 134 12.93 -0.83 -10.87
CA LYS A 134 13.92 -0.97 -11.91
C LYS A 134 13.63 -2.32 -12.55
N LYS A 135 12.81 -2.30 -13.61
CA LYS A 135 12.67 -3.45 -14.50
C LYS A 135 14.07 -3.79 -14.96
N GLU A 136 14.72 -4.68 -14.22
CA GLU A 136 15.85 -5.40 -14.75
C GLU A 136 15.31 -6.10 -16.01
N ASP A 137 15.68 -5.54 -17.14
CA ASP A 137 15.56 -6.22 -18.41
C ASP A 137 16.41 -7.50 -18.30
N LYS A 138 15.82 -8.54 -17.72
CA LYS A 138 16.31 -9.90 -17.82
C LYS A 138 16.06 -10.34 -19.26
N SER A 139 16.86 -9.79 -20.17
CA SER A 139 17.07 -10.43 -21.44
C SER A 139 17.59 -11.84 -21.13
N VAL A 140 16.70 -12.82 -21.25
CA VAL A 140 17.00 -14.23 -21.04
C VAL A 140 17.86 -14.68 -22.22
N PRO A 141 19.19 -14.91 -22.09
CA PRO A 141 20.04 -15.25 -23.22
C PRO A 141 19.78 -16.68 -23.75
N GLY A 142 18.81 -17.38 -23.18
CA GLY A 142 18.60 -18.80 -23.47
C GLY A 142 17.69 -19.12 -24.66
N PHE A 143 16.84 -18.21 -25.10
CA PHE A 143 15.84 -18.55 -26.11
C PHE A 143 16.39 -18.53 -27.57
N SER A 144 17.48 -17.80 -27.82
CA SER A 144 18.10 -17.70 -29.13
C SER A 144 18.91 -18.95 -29.50
N MET A 145 19.42 -19.69 -28.54
CA MET A 145 20.28 -20.86 -28.78
C MET A 145 19.48 -22.13 -29.15
N MET A 146 18.23 -22.25 -28.71
CA MET A 146 17.41 -23.42 -28.97
C MET A 146 16.88 -23.45 -30.41
N LEU A 147 16.66 -22.29 -31.03
CA LEU A 147 16.25 -22.19 -32.43
C LEU A 147 17.39 -22.51 -33.42
N LEU A 148 18.65 -22.27 -33.06
CA LEU A 148 19.81 -22.60 -33.87
C LEU A 148 20.07 -24.11 -33.91
N VAL A 149 19.84 -24.82 -32.81
CA VAL A 149 20.04 -26.29 -32.77
C VAL A 149 19.00 -27.01 -33.60
N THR A 150 17.74 -26.57 -33.61
CA THR A 150 16.68 -27.17 -34.42
C THR A 150 16.90 -26.92 -35.91
N SER A 151 17.44 -25.76 -36.29
CA SER A 151 17.79 -25.44 -37.67
C SER A 151 18.92 -26.30 -38.23
N LEU A 152 19.93 -26.61 -37.42
CA LEU A 152 21.05 -27.48 -37.85
C LEU A 152 20.64 -28.93 -38.03
N ILE A 153 19.73 -29.45 -37.21
CA ILE A 153 19.22 -30.82 -37.31
C ILE A 153 18.33 -30.95 -38.56
N ALA A 154 17.49 -29.97 -38.89
CA ALA A 154 16.67 -29.97 -40.11
C ALA A 154 17.53 -29.89 -41.37
N GLY A 155 18.60 -29.11 -41.37
CA GLY A 155 19.55 -29.02 -42.48
C GLY A 155 20.30 -30.31 -42.74
N ALA A 156 20.71 -31.03 -41.71
CA ALA A 156 21.41 -32.31 -41.84
C ALA A 156 20.52 -33.43 -42.37
N ILE A 157 19.23 -33.44 -42.08
CA ILE A 157 18.28 -34.43 -42.56
C ILE A 157 17.97 -34.20 -44.04
N VAL A 158 17.85 -32.95 -44.50
CA VAL A 158 17.61 -32.60 -45.89
C VAL A 158 18.85 -32.94 -46.76
N SER A 159 20.05 -32.69 -46.27
CA SER A 159 21.30 -33.02 -47.00
C SER A 159 21.48 -34.53 -47.22
N ARG A 160 21.17 -35.36 -46.22
CA ARG A 160 21.26 -36.83 -46.38
C ARG A 160 20.23 -37.42 -47.36
N ARG A 161 19.08 -36.78 -47.51
CA ARG A 161 18.03 -37.25 -48.43
C ARG A 161 18.32 -36.92 -49.88
N ALA A 162 19.21 -35.98 -50.13
CA ALA A 162 19.63 -35.60 -51.48
C ALA A 162 20.72 -36.54 -52.06
N GLU A 163 21.46 -37.25 -51.20
CA GLU A 163 22.50 -38.21 -51.67
C GLU A 163 21.94 -39.60 -52.01
N ASP A 164 20.80 -40.01 -51.43
CA ASP A 164 20.18 -41.31 -51.66
C ASP A 164 19.22 -41.35 -52.85
N GLY A 165 19.12 -40.29 -53.66
CA GLY A 165 18.16 -40.17 -54.78
C GLY A 165 18.75 -40.25 -56.18
N ASN A 166 20.00 -40.70 -56.34
CA ASN A 166 20.58 -40.78 -57.62
C ASN A 166 20.94 -42.24 -57.96
N PHE A 167 19.93 -43.00 -58.47
CA PHE A 167 20.06 -44.22 -59.27
C PHE A 167 18.94 -44.24 -60.27
#